data_439e966d15b44e819e280b8a835a09bb
#
_entry.id   439e966d15b44e819e280b8a835a09bb
#
_cell.length_a   1.000
_cell.length_b   1.000
_cell.length_c   1.000
_cell.angle_alpha   90.00
_cell.angle_beta   90.00
_cell.angle_gamma   90.00
#
_symmetry.space_group_name_H-M   'P 1'
#
loop_
_entity.id
_entity.type
_entity.pdbx_description
1 polymer ?
#
loop_
_entity_poly.entity_id
_entity_poly.type
_entity_poly.pdbx_seq_one_letter_code
_entity_poly.pdbx_strand_id
1 'polypeptide(L)'
;MPSPIPVTRLLPKEFYPSLDFGVCSSPLAKYTNDSTLHVPSQYFHGRVARKIWSSVINWKELRSLQVIGSGGFGSVYKGLYFGETVAIKKVKKYSKNKLASRQSFWSELNAAHLQHKNIIRIIAATTCMPENSDNDDNIGTILMEYAGCLNLQYLIYGTTSTLGKDKCLKYSKDIVNGLFFLHSHVIVHLDLKPANILVTDGDTCKIADFGSSQKLEFDRDSSAIIPRMSHVGGTYTHRAPELLKGEDVTLMADIYSFGITFWQLITGEQPYAGDRQPVLYAVVAYNLRPSVTSVFFLKTAWGQTCKSVLEKCWNGDPTQRPSSRDLIKEIEIMQCSGQT
;
A
#
# COMPACT_ATOMS: atom_id res chain seq x y z
N MET A 1 40.49 12.57 -16.57
CA MET A 1 39.26 12.00 -16.00
C MET A 1 39.11 12.52 -14.57
N PRO A 2 38.11 13.30 -14.22
CA PRO A 2 37.92 13.76 -12.84
C PRO A 2 37.34 12.62 -11.99
N SER A 3 37.87 12.48 -10.78
CA SER A 3 37.45 11.53 -9.77
C SER A 3 36.01 11.77 -9.30
N PRO A 4 35.25 10.73 -8.92
CA PRO A 4 33.86 10.88 -8.46
C PRO A 4 33.81 11.60 -7.10
N ILE A 5 32.90 12.56 -6.99
CA ILE A 5 32.62 13.35 -5.78
C ILE A 5 32.05 12.42 -4.71
N PRO A 6 32.53 12.46 -3.47
CA PRO A 6 31.94 11.62 -2.38
C PRO A 6 30.53 12.08 -2.02
N VAL A 7 29.62 11.12 -1.92
CA VAL A 7 28.18 11.29 -1.68
C VAL A 7 27.83 11.81 -0.26
N THR A 8 28.82 12.14 0.56
CA THR A 8 28.64 12.54 1.98
C THR A 8 28.26 14.02 2.20
N ARG A 9 27.97 14.79 1.14
CA ARG A 9 27.69 16.24 1.27
C ARG A 9 26.25 16.68 0.96
N LEU A 10 25.28 15.79 0.83
CA LEU A 10 23.93 16.13 0.36
C LEU A 10 22.80 15.94 1.37
N LEU A 11 23.06 15.83 2.67
CA LEU A 11 22.00 15.86 3.68
C LEU A 11 22.25 17.00 4.68
N PRO A 12 21.28 17.90 4.90
CA PRO A 12 21.35 18.91 5.95
C PRO A 12 21.43 18.25 7.34
N LYS A 13 22.23 18.80 8.24
CA LYS A 13 22.47 18.31 9.62
C LYS A 13 21.23 18.26 10.52
N GLU A 14 20.09 18.74 10.06
CA GLU A 14 18.82 18.82 10.79
C GLU A 14 18.02 17.50 10.80
N PHE A 15 18.49 16.46 10.14
CA PHE A 15 17.81 15.17 10.05
C PHE A 15 18.36 14.08 11.00
N TYR A 16 19.19 14.43 11.97
CA TYR A 16 19.57 13.49 13.02
C TYR A 16 18.74 13.79 14.29
N PRO A 17 17.70 12.98 14.61
CA PRO A 17 17.17 13.05 15.96
C PRO A 17 18.26 12.56 16.92
N SER A 18 18.56 13.35 17.94
CA SER A 18 19.42 12.97 19.05
C SER A 18 18.95 11.63 19.61
N LEU A 19 19.82 10.62 19.58
CA LEU A 19 19.59 9.31 20.14
C LEU A 19 19.73 9.39 21.67
N ASP A 20 18.63 9.71 22.34
CA ASP A 20 18.50 9.39 23.76
C ASP A 20 17.92 7.98 23.87
N PHE A 21 18.76 7.06 24.31
CA PHE A 21 18.39 5.67 24.61
C PHE A 21 17.66 5.66 25.97
N GLY A 22 16.31 5.61 25.95
CA GLY A 22 15.61 5.45 27.22
C GLY A 22 14.08 5.40 27.18
N VAL A 23 13.43 5.86 26.13
CA VAL A 23 11.96 5.86 26.10
C VAL A 23 11.49 5.49 24.70
N CYS A 24 10.62 4.48 24.59
CA CYS A 24 9.94 4.10 23.37
C CYS A 24 8.97 5.21 22.95
N SER A 25 9.47 6.24 22.25
CA SER A 25 8.67 7.38 21.79
C SER A 25 8.24 7.16 20.35
N SER A 26 6.96 6.81 20.18
CA SER A 26 6.24 7.01 18.91
C SER A 26 6.18 8.52 18.61
N PRO A 27 6.28 8.97 17.36
CA PRO A 27 6.10 10.38 16.99
C PRO A 27 4.76 10.99 17.43
N LEU A 28 3.77 10.16 17.78
CA LEU A 28 2.46 10.56 18.30
C LEU A 28 2.41 10.68 19.83
N ALA A 29 3.45 10.24 20.56
CA ALA A 29 3.49 10.33 22.03
C ALA A 29 3.75 11.75 22.58
N LYS A 30 3.99 12.75 21.73
CA LYS A 30 4.22 14.13 22.16
C LYS A 30 2.97 14.92 22.55
N TYR A 31 1.77 14.33 22.49
CA TYR A 31 0.51 15.02 22.80
C TYR A 31 -0.22 14.52 24.05
N THR A 32 0.39 13.67 24.87
CA THR A 32 -0.21 13.26 26.14
C THR A 32 0.82 13.30 27.27
N ASN A 33 1.18 14.49 27.69
CA ASN A 33 1.61 14.71 29.06
C ASN A 33 0.36 14.91 29.90
N ASP A 34 -0.27 13.83 30.32
CA ASP A 34 -0.89 13.80 31.65
C ASP A 34 -1.21 12.36 32.08
N SER A 35 -0.76 12.07 33.32
CA SER A 35 -1.27 11.15 34.32
C SER A 35 -1.63 9.71 33.89
N THR A 36 -0.84 8.79 34.43
CA THR A 36 -1.21 7.44 34.91
C THR A 36 -2.69 7.06 34.73
N LEU A 37 -3.05 6.52 33.60
CA LEU A 37 -4.29 5.79 33.44
C LEU A 37 -4.02 4.29 33.68
N HIS A 38 -4.22 3.86 34.92
CA HIS A 38 -4.54 2.47 35.22
C HIS A 38 -5.85 2.16 34.48
N VAL A 39 -5.78 1.41 33.40
CA VAL A 39 -6.94 0.84 32.71
C VAL A 39 -7.39 -0.38 33.50
N PRO A 40 -8.58 -0.37 34.11
CA PRO A 40 -9.11 -1.53 34.82
C PRO A 40 -9.33 -2.68 33.83
N SER A 41 -8.92 -3.89 34.20
CA SER A 41 -8.99 -5.13 33.42
C SER A 41 -10.40 -5.65 33.10
N GLN A 42 -11.46 -4.89 33.40
CA GLN A 42 -12.85 -5.37 33.34
C GLN A 42 -13.63 -5.06 32.05
N TYR A 43 -13.00 -4.46 31.02
CA TYR A 43 -13.72 -4.07 29.77
C TYR A 43 -13.41 -4.91 28.53
N PHE A 44 -12.91 -6.12 28.67
CA PHE A 44 -12.47 -6.95 27.51
C PHE A 44 -13.37 -8.14 27.20
N HIS A 45 -14.65 -8.08 27.51
CA HIS A 45 -15.60 -9.08 26.98
C HIS A 45 -16.57 -8.38 26.03
N GLY A 46 -16.37 -8.61 24.74
CA GLY A 46 -17.30 -8.26 23.70
C GLY A 46 -16.90 -7.08 22.81
N ARG A 47 -16.50 -7.40 21.59
CA ARG A 47 -16.26 -6.53 20.43
C ARG A 47 -15.00 -5.64 20.51
N VAL A 48 -13.94 -6.03 19.80
CA VAL A 48 -12.84 -5.16 19.35
C VAL A 48 -13.35 -4.09 18.37
N ALA A 49 -14.57 -3.61 18.57
CA ALA A 49 -15.16 -2.53 17.85
C ALA A 49 -14.80 -1.22 18.56
N ARG A 50 -14.01 -0.37 17.88
CA ARG A 50 -13.80 1.06 18.18
C ARG A 50 -12.57 1.46 18.97
N LYS A 51 -11.47 0.74 18.99
CA LYS A 51 -10.21 1.35 19.44
C LYS A 51 -9.39 1.81 18.24
N ILE A 52 -9.09 3.10 18.22
CA ILE A 52 -7.93 3.69 17.59
C ILE A 52 -6.74 2.74 17.84
N TRP A 53 -5.88 2.50 16.83
CA TRP A 53 -4.72 1.62 16.95
C TRP A 53 -3.92 1.86 18.25
N SER A 54 -3.17 0.86 18.71
CA SER A 54 -2.34 0.93 19.92
C SER A 54 -0.85 0.93 19.57
N SER A 55 -0.05 1.72 20.29
CA SER A 55 1.42 1.66 20.21
C SER A 55 2.03 0.53 21.07
N VAL A 56 1.21 -0.25 21.76
CA VAL A 56 1.62 -1.34 22.63
C VAL A 56 0.97 -2.64 22.20
N ILE A 57 1.76 -3.72 22.13
CA ILE A 57 1.29 -5.08 21.89
C ILE A 57 1.39 -5.85 23.21
N ASN A 58 0.29 -6.41 23.67
CA ASN A 58 0.31 -7.35 24.79
C ASN A 58 0.77 -8.73 24.27
N TRP A 59 2.06 -9.02 24.40
CA TRP A 59 2.68 -10.25 23.88
C TRP A 59 2.11 -11.53 24.51
N LYS A 60 1.60 -11.47 25.74
CA LYS A 60 0.98 -12.61 26.43
C LYS A 60 -0.32 -13.07 25.79
N GLU A 61 -1.00 -12.15 25.09
CA GLU A 61 -2.26 -12.42 24.38
C GLU A 61 -2.04 -12.84 22.91
N LEU A 62 -0.78 -12.83 22.44
CA LEU A 62 -0.44 -13.24 21.09
C LEU A 62 -0.07 -14.73 21.06
N ARG A 63 -0.87 -15.55 20.38
CA ARG A 63 -0.75 -17.02 20.35
C ARG A 63 -0.85 -17.60 18.95
N SER A 64 -0.46 -18.87 18.80
CA SER A 64 -0.69 -19.71 17.60
C SER A 64 -0.12 -19.10 16.31
N LEU A 65 1.17 -18.68 16.35
CA LEU A 65 1.82 -18.06 15.20
C LEU A 65 2.09 -19.07 14.08
N GLN A 66 1.51 -18.85 12.91
CA GLN A 66 1.75 -19.59 11.68
C GLN A 66 2.29 -18.64 10.61
N VAL A 67 3.41 -18.96 9.98
CA VAL A 67 3.95 -18.17 8.86
C VAL A 67 2.98 -18.26 7.67
N ILE A 68 2.56 -17.12 7.14
CA ILE A 68 1.72 -17.01 5.94
C ILE A 68 2.39 -16.27 4.79
N GLY A 69 3.52 -15.61 5.05
CA GLY A 69 4.30 -14.93 4.01
C GLY A 69 5.68 -14.53 4.51
N SER A 70 6.62 -14.44 3.59
CA SER A 70 7.98 -13.94 3.86
C SER A 70 8.50 -13.20 2.63
N GLY A 71 9.16 -12.07 2.84
CA GLY A 71 9.70 -11.21 1.78
C GLY A 71 10.92 -10.41 2.23
N GLY A 72 11.38 -9.51 1.36
CA GLY A 72 12.58 -8.70 1.60
C GLY A 72 12.49 -7.79 2.83
N PHE A 73 11.29 -7.35 3.20
CA PHE A 73 11.07 -6.44 4.33
C PHE A 73 10.73 -7.16 5.65
N GLY A 74 10.40 -8.45 5.61
CA GLY A 74 10.01 -9.15 6.83
C GLY A 74 9.23 -10.42 6.59
N SER A 75 8.60 -10.91 7.67
CA SER A 75 7.75 -12.10 7.65
C SER A 75 6.37 -11.75 8.19
N VAL A 76 5.35 -12.35 7.60
CA VAL A 76 3.95 -12.18 8.01
C VAL A 76 3.46 -13.49 8.59
N TYR A 77 2.81 -13.42 9.74
CA TYR A 77 2.25 -14.55 10.47
C TYR A 77 0.74 -14.35 10.62
N LYS A 78 0.00 -15.44 10.62
CA LYS A 78 -1.35 -15.52 11.15
C LYS A 78 -1.27 -15.93 12.62
N GLY A 79 -2.05 -15.32 13.48
CA GLY A 79 -2.10 -15.67 14.90
C GLY A 79 -3.41 -15.27 15.54
N LEU A 80 -3.51 -15.52 16.84
CA LEU A 80 -4.63 -15.09 17.68
C LEU A 80 -4.17 -13.98 18.62
N TYR A 81 -4.95 -12.90 18.69
CA TYR A 81 -4.72 -11.77 19.61
C TYR A 81 -6.02 -11.45 20.33
N PHE A 82 -6.04 -11.64 21.66
CA PHE A 82 -7.27 -11.62 22.46
C PHE A 82 -8.37 -12.54 21.91
N GLY A 83 -7.97 -13.70 21.36
CA GLY A 83 -8.89 -14.69 20.78
C GLY A 83 -9.35 -14.39 19.35
N GLU A 84 -9.04 -13.22 18.80
CA GLU A 84 -9.35 -12.86 17.41
C GLU A 84 -8.20 -13.17 16.46
N THR A 85 -8.53 -13.61 15.24
CA THR A 85 -7.53 -13.89 14.20
C THR A 85 -6.94 -12.60 13.66
N VAL A 86 -5.61 -12.48 13.70
CA VAL A 86 -4.85 -11.32 13.25
C VAL A 86 -3.71 -11.71 12.29
N ALA A 87 -3.28 -10.75 11.48
CA ALA A 87 -2.00 -10.83 10.76
C ALA A 87 -0.94 -10.03 11.50
N ILE A 88 0.27 -10.60 11.60
CA ILE A 88 1.40 -10.04 12.33
C ILE A 88 2.57 -9.88 11.38
N LYS A 89 2.90 -8.64 11.02
CA LYS A 89 4.06 -8.32 10.17
C LYS A 89 5.25 -7.98 11.06
N LYS A 90 6.29 -8.83 11.01
CA LYS A 90 7.58 -8.57 11.67
C LYS A 90 8.56 -8.01 10.65
N VAL A 91 9.00 -6.77 10.85
CA VAL A 91 9.91 -6.09 9.92
C VAL A 91 11.35 -6.38 10.31
N LYS A 92 12.14 -7.01 9.40
CA LYS A 92 13.51 -7.41 9.65
C LYS A 92 14.48 -6.23 9.69
N LYS A 93 15.42 -6.25 10.65
CA LYS A 93 16.52 -5.30 10.82
C LYS A 93 17.61 -5.49 9.73
N TYR A 94 17.87 -6.76 9.38
CA TYR A 94 18.86 -7.15 8.38
C TYR A 94 18.19 -7.40 7.02
N SER A 95 17.79 -6.33 6.36
CA SER A 95 17.65 -6.30 4.91
C SER A 95 18.94 -5.73 4.32
N LYS A 96 19.17 -5.96 3.01
CA LYS A 96 20.32 -5.36 2.28
C LYS A 96 20.39 -3.83 2.45
N ASN A 97 19.30 -3.19 2.90
CA ASN A 97 19.20 -1.77 3.18
C ASN A 97 18.39 -1.51 4.48
N LYS A 98 19.10 -1.30 5.60
CA LYS A 98 18.50 -1.00 6.91
C LYS A 98 17.61 0.25 6.91
N LEU A 99 18.01 1.28 6.15
CA LEU A 99 17.26 2.53 6.07
C LEU A 99 15.90 2.30 5.39
N ALA A 100 15.88 1.55 4.30
CA ALA A 100 14.65 1.19 3.59
C ALA A 100 13.69 0.39 4.48
N SER A 101 14.19 -0.55 5.29
CA SER A 101 13.35 -1.32 6.20
C SER A 101 12.75 -0.46 7.31
N ARG A 102 13.54 0.48 7.88
CA ARG A 102 13.02 1.45 8.86
C ARG A 102 11.96 2.36 8.23
N GLN A 103 12.24 2.91 7.06
CA GLN A 103 11.27 3.73 6.33
C GLN A 103 9.98 2.96 6.05
N SER A 104 10.09 1.72 5.58
CA SER A 104 8.92 0.85 5.33
C SER A 104 8.09 0.64 6.60
N PHE A 105 8.71 0.39 7.76
CA PHE A 105 7.97 0.26 9.03
C PHE A 105 7.21 1.54 9.38
N TRP A 106 7.85 2.71 9.29
CA TRP A 106 7.19 3.98 9.61
C TRP A 106 6.15 4.38 8.57
N SER A 107 6.40 4.09 7.29
CA SER A 107 5.43 4.33 6.21
C SER A 107 4.15 3.51 6.40
N GLU A 108 4.27 2.25 6.88
CA GLU A 108 3.11 1.41 7.20
C GLU A 108 2.17 2.10 8.19
N LEU A 109 2.72 2.87 9.14
CA LEU A 109 1.94 3.58 10.15
C LEU A 109 1.18 4.82 9.63
N ASN A 110 1.41 5.26 8.40
CA ASN A 110 0.59 6.31 7.78
C ASN A 110 -0.90 5.91 7.73
N ALA A 111 -1.19 4.61 7.64
CA ALA A 111 -2.54 4.06 7.63
C ALA A 111 -3.05 3.66 9.03
N ALA A 112 -2.26 3.78 10.10
CA ALA A 112 -2.58 3.24 11.42
C ALA A 112 -3.87 3.78 12.04
N HIS A 113 -4.22 5.04 11.74
CA HIS A 113 -5.44 5.70 12.26
C HIS A 113 -6.62 5.63 11.29
N LEU A 114 -6.44 4.99 10.13
CA LEU A 114 -7.47 4.90 9.10
C LEU A 114 -8.38 3.68 9.33
N GLN A 115 -9.67 3.87 9.12
CA GLN A 115 -10.66 2.81 9.17
C GLN A 115 -11.59 2.93 7.96
N HIS A 116 -11.46 1.99 7.03
CA HIS A 116 -12.29 1.92 5.84
C HIS A 116 -12.47 0.46 5.42
N LYS A 117 -13.64 0.12 4.85
CA LYS A 117 -13.95 -1.27 4.44
C LYS A 117 -12.96 -1.84 3.43
N ASN A 118 -12.36 -1.00 2.58
CA ASN A 118 -11.44 -1.40 1.52
C ASN A 118 -9.96 -1.09 1.86
N ILE A 119 -9.63 -0.89 3.13
CA ILE A 119 -8.26 -0.70 3.62
C ILE A 119 -8.02 -1.66 4.79
N ILE A 120 -6.85 -2.29 4.83
CA ILE A 120 -6.44 -3.12 5.96
C ILE A 120 -6.29 -2.25 7.21
N ARG A 121 -7.00 -2.64 8.26
CA ARG A 121 -6.95 -1.96 9.54
C ARG A 121 -5.73 -2.39 10.34
N ILE A 122 -4.92 -1.44 10.78
CA ILE A 122 -3.86 -1.65 11.75
C ILE A 122 -4.47 -1.62 13.16
N ILE A 123 -4.16 -2.65 13.96
CA ILE A 123 -4.67 -2.83 15.32
C ILE A 123 -3.68 -2.29 16.32
N ALA A 124 -2.40 -2.65 16.15
CA ALA A 124 -1.31 -2.19 17.01
C ALA A 124 0.03 -2.24 16.27
N ALA A 125 0.98 -1.43 16.72
CA ALA A 125 2.35 -1.51 16.23
C ALA A 125 3.33 -1.13 17.35
N THR A 126 4.48 -1.79 17.40
CA THR A 126 5.50 -1.48 18.39
C THR A 126 6.90 -1.79 17.89
N THR A 127 7.88 -1.04 18.38
CA THR A 127 9.32 -1.34 18.25
C THR A 127 9.86 -2.10 19.45
N CYS A 128 9.06 -2.25 20.52
CA CYS A 128 9.45 -2.99 21.72
C CYS A 128 9.22 -4.49 21.50
N MET A 129 10.25 -5.29 21.78
CA MET A 129 10.21 -6.75 21.68
C MET A 129 9.92 -7.36 23.08
N PRO A 130 9.37 -8.58 23.15
CA PRO A 130 9.24 -9.29 24.43
C PRO A 130 10.62 -9.58 25.03
N GLU A 131 10.73 -9.53 26.37
CA GLU A 131 11.98 -9.61 27.13
C GLU A 131 12.82 -10.88 26.87
N ASN A 132 12.23 -11.93 26.32
CA ASN A 132 12.89 -13.23 26.06
C ASN A 132 13.03 -13.53 24.55
N SER A 133 13.00 -12.54 23.66
CA SER A 133 13.20 -12.81 22.25
C SER A 133 14.67 -12.74 21.90
N ASP A 134 15.29 -13.90 21.65
CA ASP A 134 16.68 -14.03 21.17
C ASP A 134 16.92 -13.40 19.77
N ASN A 135 15.94 -12.78 19.18
CA ASN A 135 16.00 -12.21 17.85
C ASN A 135 16.07 -10.68 17.89
N ASP A 136 17.28 -10.16 18.04
CA ASP A 136 17.64 -8.75 17.85
C ASP A 136 17.48 -8.26 16.39
N ASP A 137 16.87 -9.09 15.53
CA ASP A 137 16.78 -8.87 14.09
C ASP A 137 15.52 -8.13 13.62
N ASN A 138 14.68 -7.64 14.53
CA ASN A 138 13.45 -6.93 14.19
C ASN A 138 13.54 -5.43 14.43
N ILE A 139 13.05 -4.63 13.46
CA ILE A 139 12.85 -3.18 13.62
C ILE A 139 11.58 -2.93 14.44
N GLY A 140 10.52 -3.72 14.19
CA GLY A 140 9.25 -3.59 14.85
C GLY A 140 8.22 -4.60 14.35
N THR A 141 7.11 -4.65 15.06
CA THR A 141 5.99 -5.56 14.78
C THR A 141 4.72 -4.75 14.58
N ILE A 142 3.95 -5.09 13.56
CA ILE A 142 2.66 -4.50 13.24
C ILE A 142 1.59 -5.59 13.30
N LEU A 143 0.57 -5.37 14.13
CA LEU A 143 -0.65 -6.18 14.16
C LEU A 143 -1.71 -5.53 13.30
N MET A 144 -2.33 -6.32 12.43
CA MET A 144 -3.41 -5.88 11.55
C MET A 144 -4.53 -6.91 11.49
N GLU A 145 -5.70 -6.50 11.06
CA GLU A 145 -6.78 -7.45 10.79
C GLU A 145 -6.33 -8.52 9.81
N TYR A 146 -6.83 -9.73 10.00
CA TYR A 146 -6.62 -10.83 9.07
C TYR A 146 -7.75 -10.83 8.03
N ALA A 147 -7.41 -10.54 6.79
CA ALA A 147 -8.37 -10.41 5.69
C ALA A 147 -8.53 -11.71 4.86
N GLY A 148 -8.04 -12.84 5.35
CA GLY A 148 -7.99 -14.08 4.58
C GLY A 148 -6.60 -14.37 4.02
N CYS A 149 -6.47 -15.44 3.23
CA CYS A 149 -5.20 -15.88 2.66
C CYS A 149 -5.05 -15.55 1.17
N LEU A 150 -6.09 -15.02 0.53
CA LEU A 150 -6.09 -14.74 -0.90
C LEU A 150 -5.75 -13.28 -1.17
N ASN A 151 -4.90 -13.05 -2.16
CA ASN A 151 -4.72 -11.76 -2.77
C ASN A 151 -5.19 -11.78 -4.23
N LEU A 152 -5.34 -10.59 -4.79
CA LEU A 152 -5.85 -10.44 -6.14
C LEU A 152 -4.91 -11.03 -7.21
N GLN A 153 -3.60 -11.07 -6.94
CA GLN A 153 -2.63 -11.69 -7.82
C GLN A 153 -2.87 -13.20 -7.96
N TYR A 154 -3.19 -13.87 -6.84
CA TYR A 154 -3.54 -15.30 -6.87
C TYR A 154 -4.83 -15.55 -7.66
N LEU A 155 -5.84 -14.68 -7.51
CA LEU A 155 -7.09 -14.81 -8.26
C LEU A 155 -6.90 -14.56 -9.76
N ILE A 156 -5.99 -13.68 -10.15
CA ILE A 156 -5.70 -13.39 -11.57
C ILE A 156 -4.90 -14.52 -12.21
N TYR A 157 -3.89 -15.05 -11.53
CA TYR A 157 -2.91 -15.96 -12.14
C TYR A 157 -2.94 -17.39 -11.61
N GLY A 158 -3.54 -17.64 -10.46
CA GLY A 158 -3.60 -18.96 -9.82
C GLY A 158 -4.85 -19.77 -10.19
N THR A 159 -5.77 -19.20 -10.96
CA THR A 159 -6.99 -19.86 -11.43
C THR A 159 -6.92 -20.11 -12.95
N THR A 160 -7.58 -21.16 -13.42
CA THR A 160 -7.60 -21.52 -14.84
C THR A 160 -8.58 -20.68 -15.66
N SER A 161 -9.45 -19.90 -15.02
CA SER A 161 -10.45 -19.05 -15.68
C SER A 161 -10.21 -17.58 -15.39
N THR A 162 -10.36 -16.73 -16.40
CA THR A 162 -10.36 -15.28 -16.23
C THR A 162 -11.54 -14.82 -15.36
N LEU A 163 -11.35 -13.74 -14.64
CA LEU A 163 -12.40 -13.13 -13.83
C LEU A 163 -13.53 -12.60 -14.74
N GLY A 164 -14.78 -12.94 -14.39
CA GLY A 164 -15.94 -12.40 -15.11
C GLY A 164 -16.09 -10.88 -14.92
N LYS A 165 -16.77 -10.22 -15.87
CA LYS A 165 -17.00 -8.77 -15.90
C LYS A 165 -17.45 -8.21 -14.55
N ASP A 166 -18.44 -8.84 -13.91
CA ASP A 166 -19.03 -8.35 -12.65
C ASP A 166 -18.01 -8.38 -11.51
N LYS A 167 -17.17 -9.41 -11.44
CA LYS A 167 -16.08 -9.47 -10.46
C LYS A 167 -14.99 -8.44 -10.73
N CYS A 168 -14.62 -8.25 -11.99
CA CYS A 168 -13.66 -7.22 -12.37
C CYS A 168 -14.15 -5.83 -11.93
N LEU A 169 -15.41 -5.51 -12.19
CA LEU A 169 -16.02 -4.23 -11.80
C LEU A 169 -16.14 -4.08 -10.28
N LYS A 170 -16.59 -5.15 -9.60
CA LYS A 170 -16.70 -5.15 -8.13
C LYS A 170 -15.36 -4.89 -7.46
N TYR A 171 -14.32 -5.63 -7.85
CA TYR A 171 -12.98 -5.46 -7.28
C TYR A 171 -12.38 -4.11 -7.63
N SER A 172 -12.57 -3.63 -8.87
CA SER A 172 -12.15 -2.29 -9.27
C SER A 172 -12.82 -1.21 -8.43
N LYS A 173 -14.14 -1.33 -8.17
CA LYS A 173 -14.87 -0.39 -7.31
C LYS A 173 -14.34 -0.41 -5.88
N ASP A 174 -14.08 -1.58 -5.31
CA ASP A 174 -13.51 -1.71 -3.97
C ASP A 174 -12.14 -1.04 -3.88
N ILE A 175 -11.26 -1.25 -4.86
CA ILE A 175 -9.93 -0.66 -4.92
C ILE A 175 -10.03 0.87 -5.03
N VAL A 176 -10.86 1.38 -5.95
CA VAL A 176 -10.99 2.84 -6.15
C VAL A 176 -11.64 3.53 -4.95
N ASN A 177 -12.59 2.87 -4.26
CA ASN A 177 -13.11 3.38 -2.98
C ASN A 177 -12.02 3.47 -1.90
N GLY A 178 -11.14 2.46 -1.82
CA GLY A 178 -9.98 2.50 -0.94
C GLY A 178 -9.03 3.64 -1.30
N LEU A 179 -8.70 3.81 -2.58
CA LEU A 179 -7.87 4.93 -3.06
C LEU A 179 -8.51 6.29 -2.79
N PHE A 180 -9.81 6.44 -3.05
CA PHE A 180 -10.51 7.69 -2.76
C PHE A 180 -10.42 8.05 -1.27
N PHE A 181 -10.57 7.07 -0.40
CA PHE A 181 -10.43 7.29 1.03
C PHE A 181 -8.99 7.70 1.42
N LEU A 182 -7.95 7.02 0.91
CA LEU A 182 -6.55 7.39 1.12
C LEU A 182 -6.25 8.80 0.61
N HIS A 183 -6.67 9.09 -0.61
CA HIS A 183 -6.46 10.38 -1.27
C HIS A 183 -7.16 11.53 -0.54
N SER A 184 -8.32 11.29 0.06
CA SER A 184 -8.99 12.28 0.92
C SER A 184 -8.22 12.60 2.21
N HIS A 185 -7.34 11.71 2.65
CA HIS A 185 -6.40 11.90 3.76
C HIS A 185 -5.00 12.31 3.30
N VAL A 186 -4.85 12.63 2.00
CA VAL A 186 -3.59 13.06 1.37
C VAL A 186 -2.48 12.01 1.50
N ILE A 187 -2.86 10.73 1.45
CA ILE A 187 -1.95 9.60 1.49
C ILE A 187 -1.87 8.96 0.11
N VAL A 188 -0.63 8.78 -0.38
CA VAL A 188 -0.31 8.03 -1.61
C VAL A 188 0.23 6.67 -1.21
N HIS A 189 -0.27 5.61 -1.84
CA HIS A 189 0.13 4.23 -1.52
C HIS A 189 1.50 3.85 -2.11
N LEU A 190 1.77 4.23 -3.36
CA LEU A 190 3.02 4.07 -4.11
C LEU A 190 3.47 2.63 -4.42
N ASP A 191 2.76 1.61 -3.99
CA ASP A 191 3.00 0.20 -4.36
C ASP A 191 1.66 -0.56 -4.57
N LEU A 192 0.67 0.12 -5.15
CA LEU A 192 -0.59 -0.52 -5.50
C LEU A 192 -0.36 -1.54 -6.62
N LYS A 193 -0.75 -2.79 -6.37
CA LYS A 193 -0.64 -3.94 -7.30
C LYS A 193 -1.51 -5.09 -6.82
N PRO A 194 -1.82 -6.07 -7.66
CA PRO A 194 -2.65 -7.22 -7.26
C PRO A 194 -2.15 -7.98 -6.03
N ALA A 195 -0.83 -8.09 -5.81
CA ALA A 195 -0.27 -8.75 -4.64
C ALA A 195 -0.59 -8.04 -3.30
N ASN A 196 -0.77 -6.72 -3.34
CA ASN A 196 -1.06 -5.87 -2.17
C ASN A 196 -2.57 -5.59 -2.00
N ILE A 197 -3.41 -6.29 -2.74
CA ILE A 197 -4.87 -6.22 -2.61
C ILE A 197 -5.35 -7.57 -2.10
N LEU A 198 -5.77 -7.61 -0.84
CA LEU A 198 -6.29 -8.81 -0.21
C LEU A 198 -7.77 -8.97 -0.50
N VAL A 199 -8.22 -10.20 -0.71
CA VAL A 199 -9.63 -10.52 -0.93
C VAL A 199 -10.13 -11.29 0.28
N THR A 200 -11.09 -10.71 0.99
CA THR A 200 -11.68 -11.30 2.20
C THR A 200 -12.58 -12.47 1.85
N ASP A 201 -12.89 -13.30 2.85
CA ASP A 201 -13.87 -14.40 2.70
C ASP A 201 -15.27 -13.88 2.31
N GLY A 202 -15.59 -12.62 2.63
CA GLY A 202 -16.79 -11.91 2.18
C GLY A 202 -16.68 -11.31 0.77
N ASP A 203 -15.69 -11.73 -0.02
CA ASP A 203 -15.46 -11.29 -1.40
C ASP A 203 -15.30 -9.76 -1.54
N THR A 204 -14.63 -9.12 -0.59
CA THR A 204 -14.33 -7.67 -0.58
C THR A 204 -12.84 -7.44 -0.69
N CYS A 205 -12.42 -6.51 -1.58
CA CYS A 205 -11.02 -6.14 -1.71
C CYS A 205 -10.61 -5.12 -0.64
N LYS A 206 -9.41 -5.34 -0.06
CA LYS A 206 -8.76 -4.43 0.88
C LYS A 206 -7.33 -4.12 0.43
N ILE A 207 -7.00 -2.84 0.33
CA ILE A 207 -5.63 -2.37 0.06
C ILE A 207 -4.79 -2.61 1.33
N ALA A 208 -3.62 -3.21 1.15
CA ALA A 208 -2.67 -3.60 2.20
C ALA A 208 -1.24 -3.23 1.81
N ASP A 209 -0.31 -3.37 2.74
CA ASP A 209 1.12 -3.10 2.57
C ASP A 209 1.44 -1.63 2.27
N PHE A 210 1.30 -0.79 3.29
CA PHE A 210 1.60 0.65 3.24
C PHE A 210 3.08 0.99 3.42
N GLY A 211 3.97 -0.01 3.33
CA GLY A 211 5.41 0.16 3.54
C GLY A 211 6.12 1.10 2.56
N SER A 212 5.47 1.47 1.45
CA SER A 212 5.94 2.47 0.50
C SER A 212 5.16 3.78 0.57
N SER A 213 4.09 3.85 1.37
CA SER A 213 3.16 4.98 1.37
C SER A 213 3.82 6.28 1.85
N GLN A 214 3.30 7.39 1.36
CA GLN A 214 3.70 8.73 1.80
C GLN A 214 2.47 9.57 2.12
N LYS A 215 2.53 10.32 3.22
CA LYS A 215 1.59 11.40 3.48
C LYS A 215 2.15 12.66 2.83
N LEU A 216 1.39 13.25 1.92
CA LEU A 216 1.76 14.50 1.28
C LEU A 216 1.46 15.66 2.24
N GLU A 217 2.31 16.68 2.21
CA GLU A 217 2.13 17.90 2.99
C GLU A 217 1.78 19.03 2.04
N PHE A 218 0.88 19.89 2.48
CA PHE A 218 0.57 21.13 1.77
C PHE A 218 1.42 22.25 2.36
N ASP A 219 1.93 23.10 1.52
CA ASP A 219 2.46 24.38 1.95
C ASP A 219 1.34 25.24 2.54
N ARG A 220 1.56 25.75 3.74
CA ARG A 220 0.56 26.53 4.48
C ARG A 220 0.20 27.83 3.78
N ASP A 221 1.14 28.40 3.04
CA ASP A 221 0.99 29.72 2.41
C ASP A 221 0.44 29.63 1.01
N SER A 222 0.76 28.57 0.25
CA SER A 222 0.36 28.43 -1.16
C SER A 222 -0.70 27.36 -1.40
N SER A 223 -1.07 26.56 -0.41
CA SER A 223 -1.93 25.37 -0.55
C SER A 223 -1.41 24.37 -1.60
N ALA A 224 -0.17 24.52 -2.05
CA ALA A 224 0.48 23.60 -2.96
C ALA A 224 1.02 22.37 -2.22
N ILE A 225 1.09 21.23 -2.90
CA ILE A 225 1.75 20.04 -2.35
C ILE A 225 3.25 20.32 -2.29
N ILE A 226 3.84 20.12 -1.10
CA ILE A 226 5.30 20.22 -0.94
C ILE A 226 5.94 19.05 -1.70
N PRO A 227 6.79 19.33 -2.70
CA PRO A 227 7.43 18.30 -3.48
C PRO A 227 8.24 17.34 -2.60
N ARG A 228 8.03 16.04 -2.76
CA ARG A 228 8.84 15.01 -2.10
C ARG A 228 9.27 13.98 -3.13
N MET A 229 10.56 13.77 -3.24
CA MET A 229 11.10 12.71 -4.10
C MET A 229 10.66 11.35 -3.58
N SER A 230 10.18 10.50 -4.49
CA SER A 230 9.89 9.11 -4.14
C SER A 230 11.18 8.36 -3.84
N HIS A 231 11.27 7.73 -2.68
CA HIS A 231 12.31 6.72 -2.49
C HIS A 231 12.13 5.58 -3.50
N VAL A 232 13.25 4.99 -3.94
CA VAL A 232 13.31 3.97 -5.00
C VAL A 232 12.75 2.62 -4.51
N GLY A 233 11.53 2.62 -3.96
CA GLY A 233 10.79 1.43 -3.53
C GLY A 233 9.67 1.09 -4.51
N GLY A 234 9.02 -0.06 -4.32
CA GLY A 234 7.84 -0.49 -5.08
C GLY A 234 8.14 -1.34 -6.32
N THR A 235 7.06 -1.82 -6.91
CA THR A 235 7.10 -2.78 -8.03
C THR A 235 7.18 -2.04 -9.36
N TYR A 236 8.24 -2.29 -10.12
CA TYR A 236 8.56 -1.54 -11.34
C TYR A 236 7.44 -1.56 -12.40
N THR A 237 6.68 -2.65 -12.52
CA THR A 237 5.62 -2.81 -13.53
C THR A 237 4.40 -1.90 -13.30
N HIS A 238 4.18 -1.46 -12.06
CA HIS A 238 3.05 -0.62 -11.68
C HIS A 238 3.46 0.82 -11.40
N ARG A 239 4.76 1.13 -11.47
CA ARG A 239 5.30 2.42 -11.10
C ARG A 239 5.06 3.47 -12.20
N ALA A 240 4.48 4.59 -11.82
CA ALA A 240 4.18 5.69 -12.73
C ALA A 240 5.47 6.31 -13.32
N PRO A 241 5.44 6.77 -14.60
CA PRO A 241 6.63 7.27 -15.29
C PRO A 241 7.27 8.48 -14.62
N GLU A 242 6.49 9.38 -14.01
CA GLU A 242 7.01 10.53 -13.25
C GLU A 242 7.87 10.07 -12.06
N LEU A 243 7.48 8.99 -11.39
CA LEU A 243 8.26 8.44 -10.28
C LEU A 243 9.56 7.75 -10.75
N LEU A 244 9.56 7.21 -11.97
CA LEU A 244 10.77 6.62 -12.59
C LEU A 244 11.76 7.70 -13.02
N LYS A 245 11.28 8.88 -13.37
CA LYS A 245 12.11 10.05 -13.69
C LYS A 245 12.61 10.79 -12.44
N GLY A 246 12.09 10.47 -11.24
CA GLY A 246 12.39 11.18 -10.00
C GLY A 246 11.66 12.51 -9.87
N GLU A 247 10.55 12.67 -10.58
CA GLU A 247 9.65 13.81 -10.47
C GLU A 247 8.79 13.71 -9.18
N ASP A 248 8.03 14.75 -8.89
CA ASP A 248 7.26 14.88 -7.66
C ASP A 248 6.20 13.80 -7.50
N VAL A 249 6.02 13.35 -6.25
CA VAL A 249 4.98 12.40 -5.89
C VAL A 249 3.64 13.10 -5.81
N THR A 250 2.66 12.59 -6.55
CA THR A 250 1.27 13.04 -6.48
C THR A 250 0.31 11.86 -6.27
N LEU A 251 -0.94 12.15 -5.90
CA LEU A 251 -2.01 11.15 -5.79
C LEU A 251 -2.23 10.40 -7.11
N MET A 252 -1.85 11.02 -8.23
CA MET A 252 -2.04 10.48 -9.58
C MET A 252 -1.13 9.28 -9.87
N ALA A 253 -0.08 9.06 -9.07
CA ALA A 253 0.77 7.88 -9.18
C ALA A 253 -0.01 6.59 -8.85
N ASP A 254 -0.89 6.61 -7.85
CA ASP A 254 -1.75 5.47 -7.53
C ASP A 254 -2.81 5.21 -8.61
N ILE A 255 -3.27 6.25 -9.30
CA ILE A 255 -4.21 6.11 -10.43
C ILE A 255 -3.56 5.39 -11.60
N TYR A 256 -2.28 5.69 -11.87
CA TYR A 256 -1.51 4.93 -12.86
C TYR A 256 -1.40 3.46 -12.46
N SER A 257 -1.01 3.18 -11.21
CA SER A 257 -0.88 1.82 -10.67
C SER A 257 -2.22 1.06 -10.71
N PHE A 258 -3.33 1.76 -10.45
CA PHE A 258 -4.67 1.22 -10.61
C PHE A 258 -4.94 0.85 -12.08
N GLY A 259 -4.58 1.70 -13.04
CA GLY A 259 -4.73 1.41 -14.47
C GLY A 259 -4.05 0.09 -14.87
N ILE A 260 -2.80 -0.13 -14.44
CA ILE A 260 -2.08 -1.38 -14.68
C ILE A 260 -2.79 -2.57 -14.01
N THR A 261 -3.22 -2.41 -12.75
CA THR A 261 -3.95 -3.45 -12.00
C THR A 261 -5.29 -3.78 -12.66
N PHE A 262 -6.03 -2.77 -13.13
CA PHE A 262 -7.30 -2.97 -13.84
C PHE A 262 -7.12 -3.71 -15.15
N TRP A 263 -6.07 -3.40 -15.91
CA TRP A 263 -5.72 -4.15 -17.11
C TRP A 263 -5.46 -5.64 -16.81
N GLN A 264 -4.72 -5.93 -15.73
CA GLN A 264 -4.45 -7.31 -15.30
C GLN A 264 -5.74 -8.04 -14.89
N LEU A 265 -6.67 -7.35 -14.20
CA LEU A 265 -7.97 -7.92 -13.84
C LEU A 265 -8.79 -8.34 -15.06
N ILE A 266 -8.75 -7.54 -16.12
CA ILE A 266 -9.54 -7.77 -17.33
C ILE A 266 -8.92 -8.88 -18.19
N THR A 267 -7.60 -8.87 -18.35
CA THR A 267 -6.90 -9.73 -19.31
C THR A 267 -6.41 -11.03 -18.68
N GLY A 268 -6.12 -11.05 -17.39
CA GLY A 268 -5.43 -12.17 -16.74
C GLY A 268 -3.97 -12.27 -17.13
N GLU A 269 -3.38 -11.27 -17.80
CA GLU A 269 -2.03 -11.31 -18.36
C GLU A 269 -1.04 -10.50 -17.51
N GLN A 270 0.26 -10.83 -17.66
CA GLN A 270 1.34 -10.03 -17.11
C GLN A 270 1.50 -8.73 -17.92
N PRO A 271 1.67 -7.55 -17.26
CA PRO A 271 1.60 -6.27 -17.96
C PRO A 271 2.76 -6.02 -18.92
N TYR A 272 3.91 -6.63 -18.64
CA TYR A 272 5.10 -6.51 -19.48
C TYR A 272 5.89 -7.81 -19.51
N ALA A 273 6.44 -8.15 -20.67
CA ALA A 273 7.40 -9.24 -20.86
C ALA A 273 8.81 -8.66 -20.98
N GLY A 274 9.82 -9.45 -20.61
CA GLY A 274 11.23 -9.10 -20.75
C GLY A 274 11.87 -8.54 -19.47
N ASP A 275 13.11 -8.08 -19.61
CA ASP A 275 13.93 -7.62 -18.50
C ASP A 275 13.49 -6.26 -17.96
N ARG A 276 13.74 -6.08 -16.66
CA ARG A 276 13.33 -4.86 -15.93
C ARG A 276 13.84 -3.57 -16.56
N GLN A 277 15.12 -3.48 -16.90
CA GLN A 277 15.73 -2.22 -17.35
C GLN A 277 15.18 -1.73 -18.70
N PRO A 278 15.09 -2.58 -19.76
CA PRO A 278 14.46 -2.20 -21.01
C PRO A 278 13.00 -1.77 -20.85
N VAL A 279 12.22 -2.46 -20.00
CA VAL A 279 10.81 -2.11 -19.74
C VAL A 279 10.70 -0.73 -19.09
N LEU A 280 11.50 -0.45 -18.05
CA LEU A 280 11.52 0.86 -17.39
C LEU A 280 11.86 1.98 -18.36
N TYR A 281 12.89 1.80 -19.17
CA TYR A 281 13.27 2.76 -20.21
C TYR A 281 12.14 2.99 -21.21
N ALA A 282 11.51 1.93 -21.71
CA ALA A 282 10.44 2.04 -22.69
C ALA A 282 9.17 2.70 -22.13
N VAL A 283 8.83 2.46 -20.85
CA VAL A 283 7.71 3.14 -20.17
C VAL A 283 7.93 4.65 -20.13
N VAL A 284 9.18 5.09 -19.88
CA VAL A 284 9.51 6.51 -19.78
C VAL A 284 9.75 7.15 -21.15
N ALA A 285 10.59 6.53 -21.99
CA ALA A 285 11.05 7.13 -23.24
C ALA A 285 10.07 6.94 -24.42
N TYR A 286 9.38 5.81 -24.46
CA TYR A 286 8.48 5.46 -25.57
C TYR A 286 7.01 5.37 -25.15
N ASN A 287 6.68 5.77 -23.92
CA ASN A 287 5.32 5.68 -23.39
C ASN A 287 4.73 4.25 -23.52
N LEU A 288 5.57 3.22 -23.35
CA LEU A 288 5.14 1.83 -23.38
C LEU A 288 4.04 1.57 -22.35
N ARG A 289 2.96 0.92 -22.77
CA ARG A 289 1.84 0.47 -21.93
C ARG A 289 1.46 -0.96 -22.28
N PRO A 290 0.76 -1.66 -21.37
CA PRO A 290 0.21 -2.97 -21.71
C PRO A 290 -0.72 -2.89 -22.93
N SER A 291 -0.76 -3.96 -23.73
CA SER A 291 -1.48 -3.97 -25.00
C SER A 291 -3.00 -3.88 -24.81
N VAL A 292 -3.64 -3.03 -25.58
CA VAL A 292 -5.11 -2.90 -25.72
C VAL A 292 -5.55 -3.11 -27.17
N THR A 293 -4.80 -3.93 -27.92
CA THR A 293 -5.02 -4.18 -29.35
C THR A 293 -5.72 -5.53 -29.62
N SER A 294 -6.02 -6.32 -28.59
CA SER A 294 -6.76 -7.57 -28.77
C SER A 294 -8.17 -7.34 -29.28
N VAL A 295 -8.74 -8.38 -29.89
CA VAL A 295 -10.13 -8.38 -30.40
C VAL A 295 -11.12 -7.96 -29.32
N PHE A 296 -10.87 -8.32 -28.07
CA PHE A 296 -11.68 -7.90 -26.92
C PHE A 296 -11.76 -6.39 -26.83
N PHE A 297 -10.63 -5.67 -26.80
CA PHE A 297 -10.61 -4.21 -26.66
C PHE A 297 -11.11 -3.47 -27.90
N LEU A 298 -10.99 -4.07 -29.09
CA LEU A 298 -11.32 -3.40 -30.35
C LEU A 298 -12.77 -3.64 -30.78
N LYS A 299 -13.36 -4.79 -30.47
CA LYS A 299 -14.65 -5.22 -31.07
C LYS A 299 -15.79 -5.36 -30.05
N THR A 300 -15.51 -5.44 -28.75
CA THR A 300 -16.59 -5.54 -27.76
C THR A 300 -16.87 -4.19 -27.11
N ALA A 301 -18.14 -3.86 -26.86
CA ALA A 301 -18.52 -2.63 -26.17
C ALA A 301 -17.87 -2.53 -24.78
N TRP A 302 -17.84 -3.67 -24.05
CA TRP A 302 -17.17 -3.76 -22.76
C TRP A 302 -15.65 -3.47 -22.88
N GLY A 303 -14.97 -4.08 -23.83
CA GLY A 303 -13.55 -3.88 -24.06
C GLY A 303 -13.21 -2.45 -24.45
N GLN A 304 -14.02 -1.81 -25.30
CA GLN A 304 -13.83 -0.41 -25.69
C GLN A 304 -14.00 0.54 -24.50
N THR A 305 -14.99 0.29 -23.64
CA THR A 305 -15.16 1.07 -22.40
C THR A 305 -13.97 0.89 -21.46
N CYS A 306 -13.52 -0.36 -21.27
CA CYS A 306 -12.31 -0.64 -20.48
C CYS A 306 -11.09 0.09 -21.04
N LYS A 307 -10.88 0.03 -22.36
CA LYS A 307 -9.77 0.70 -23.04
C LYS A 307 -9.78 2.19 -22.77
N SER A 308 -10.94 2.85 -22.87
CA SER A 308 -11.07 4.29 -22.59
C SER A 308 -10.65 4.64 -21.16
N VAL A 309 -11.07 3.84 -20.16
CA VAL A 309 -10.67 4.06 -18.77
C VAL A 309 -9.17 3.82 -18.56
N LEU A 310 -8.63 2.76 -19.14
CA LEU A 310 -7.22 2.42 -19.06
C LEU A 310 -6.34 3.53 -19.62
N GLU A 311 -6.64 4.02 -20.84
CA GLU A 311 -5.86 5.07 -21.51
C GLU A 311 -5.83 6.37 -20.70
N LYS A 312 -6.91 6.71 -19.99
CA LYS A 312 -6.94 7.82 -19.05
C LYS A 312 -6.06 7.56 -17.80
N CYS A 313 -6.22 6.39 -17.17
CA CYS A 313 -5.53 6.08 -15.91
C CYS A 313 -4.01 6.07 -16.05
N TRP A 314 -3.47 5.51 -17.13
CA TRP A 314 -2.04 5.40 -17.35
C TRP A 314 -1.46 6.45 -18.30
N ASN A 315 -2.14 7.59 -18.44
CA ASN A 315 -1.60 8.70 -19.21
C ASN A 315 -0.18 9.07 -18.72
N GLY A 316 0.70 9.41 -19.67
CA GLY A 316 2.07 9.83 -19.36
C GLY A 316 2.13 11.12 -18.54
N ASP A 317 1.19 12.03 -18.77
CA ASP A 317 1.00 13.26 -17.98
C ASP A 317 0.07 12.99 -16.79
N PRO A 318 0.55 13.10 -15.54
CA PRO A 318 -0.28 12.88 -14.35
C PRO A 318 -1.51 13.79 -14.28
N THR A 319 -1.45 15.00 -14.82
CA THR A 319 -2.55 15.98 -14.77
C THR A 319 -3.75 15.57 -15.64
N GLN A 320 -3.51 14.69 -16.62
CA GLN A 320 -4.56 14.18 -17.52
C GLN A 320 -5.24 12.91 -16.98
N ARG A 321 -4.78 12.38 -15.84
CA ARG A 321 -5.40 11.21 -15.21
C ARG A 321 -6.64 11.64 -14.42
N PRO A 322 -7.71 10.80 -14.40
CA PRO A 322 -8.88 11.06 -13.58
C PRO A 322 -8.54 11.01 -12.09
N SER A 323 -9.28 11.73 -11.27
CA SER A 323 -9.20 11.55 -9.83
C SER A 323 -9.84 10.21 -9.41
N SER A 324 -9.51 9.72 -8.22
CA SER A 324 -10.17 8.52 -7.66
C SER A 324 -11.69 8.72 -7.53
N ARG A 325 -12.17 9.94 -7.28
CA ARG A 325 -13.61 10.28 -7.26
C ARG A 325 -14.24 10.11 -8.64
N ASP A 326 -13.58 10.54 -9.70
CA ASP A 326 -14.11 10.42 -11.06
C ASP A 326 -14.10 8.96 -11.52
N LEU A 327 -13.09 8.18 -11.14
CA LEU A 327 -13.06 6.75 -11.42
C LEU A 327 -14.21 5.99 -10.75
N ILE A 328 -14.63 6.35 -9.54
CA ILE A 328 -15.82 5.75 -8.91
C ILE A 328 -17.02 5.91 -9.81
N LYS A 329 -17.26 7.13 -10.33
CA LYS A 329 -18.38 7.41 -11.23
C LYS A 329 -18.27 6.63 -12.55
N GLU A 330 -17.07 6.56 -13.14
CA GLU A 330 -16.84 5.80 -14.38
C GLU A 330 -17.16 4.32 -14.18
N ILE A 331 -16.67 3.71 -13.07
CA ILE A 331 -16.96 2.30 -12.76
C ILE A 331 -18.45 2.08 -12.50
N GLU A 332 -19.14 3.00 -11.83
CA GLU A 332 -20.59 2.91 -11.61
C GLU A 332 -21.38 2.94 -12.92
N ILE A 333 -21.01 3.82 -13.85
CA ILE A 333 -21.60 3.84 -15.19
C ILE A 333 -21.37 2.51 -15.90
N MET A 334 -20.15 1.95 -15.81
CA MET A 334 -19.82 0.65 -16.41
C MET A 334 -20.64 -0.50 -15.81
N GLN A 335 -20.99 -0.43 -14.52
CA GLN A 335 -21.87 -1.42 -13.86
C GLN A 335 -23.31 -1.30 -14.37
N CYS A 336 -23.84 -0.09 -14.51
CA CYS A 336 -25.21 0.12 -14.99
C CYS A 336 -25.38 -0.26 -16.46
N SER A 337 -24.39 -0.03 -17.32
CA SER A 337 -24.43 -0.36 -18.74
C SER A 337 -24.39 -1.87 -19.06
N GLY A 338 -24.31 -2.71 -18.06
CA GLY A 338 -24.29 -4.17 -18.21
C GLY A 338 -25.61 -4.86 -17.85
N GLN A 339 -26.61 -4.11 -17.43
CA GLN A 339 -27.93 -4.64 -17.07
C GLN A 339 -28.97 -4.52 -18.19
N THR A 340 -28.58 -3.98 -19.33
CA THR A 340 -29.36 -3.96 -20.59
C THR A 340 -28.79 -4.98 -21.57
#